data_382090edf28e0557a3dca24c48751046
#
_entry.id   382090edf28e0557a3dca24c48751046
#
_cell.length_a   1.000
_cell.length_b   1.000
_cell.length_c   1.000
_cell.angle_alpha   90.00
_cell.angle_beta   90.00
_cell.angle_gamma   90.00
#
_symmetry.space_group_name_H-M   'P 1'
#
loop_
_entity.id
_entity.type
_entity.pdbx_description
1 polymer ?
#
loop_
_entity_poly.entity_id
_entity_poly.type
_entity_poly.pdbx_seq_one_letter_code
_entity_poly.pdbx_strand_id
1 'polypeptide(L)'
;RFNYSQEFIDSGFKVVHIPAGENGAPQLNIDALHIWPRREFMLMGLANTDNGFTVTVFAPFDGEYGLDHLKTGADGMRYFEKYFKDAIPLIPNLEEQWESNPTSALACIRCEPYHWGTNTMLIGDAAHATVPFYGEGMNGSLEDVRVFLELLDEHGDSDMKKVLEIYTEQRVPAGNALVDLSLRNFIEMRDLVADQSFQLRKKIERKVQANHP
;
A
#
# COMPACT_ATOMS: atom_id res chain seq x y z
N ARG A 1 -23.89 -18.80 -2.42
CA ARG A 1 -24.09 -17.41 -2.02
C ARG A 1 -22.76 -16.70 -2.18
N PHE A 2 -22.73 -15.51 -2.79
CA PHE A 2 -21.55 -14.68 -2.90
C PHE A 2 -21.48 -13.72 -1.70
N ASN A 3 -20.38 -13.74 -0.98
CA ASN A 3 -20.11 -12.82 0.13
C ASN A 3 -19.16 -11.74 -0.38
N TYR A 4 -19.46 -10.49 -0.05
CA TYR A 4 -18.65 -9.34 -0.44
C TYR A 4 -18.58 -8.33 0.69
N SER A 5 -17.39 -7.82 0.96
CA SER A 5 -17.20 -6.66 1.83
C SER A 5 -16.22 -5.69 1.20
N GLN A 6 -16.50 -4.41 1.37
CA GLN A 6 -15.60 -3.31 1.03
C GLN A 6 -15.46 -2.44 2.28
N GLU A 7 -14.24 -2.27 2.75
CA GLU A 7 -13.93 -1.51 3.95
C GLU A 7 -13.00 -0.36 3.57
N PHE A 8 -13.46 0.86 3.78
CA PHE A 8 -12.62 2.05 3.67
C PHE A 8 -11.94 2.31 5.00
N ILE A 9 -10.64 2.56 4.99
CA ILE A 9 -9.96 3.03 6.19
C ILE A 9 -10.19 4.53 6.38
N ASP A 10 -10.07 5.02 7.62
CA ASP A 10 -10.28 6.43 7.97
C ASP A 10 -9.19 7.38 7.46
N SER A 11 -8.30 6.88 6.62
CA SER A 11 -7.20 7.62 6.03
C SER A 11 -7.27 7.59 4.52
N GLY A 12 -6.93 8.72 3.92
CA GLY A 12 -6.72 8.86 2.50
C GLY A 12 -5.25 9.08 2.16
N PHE A 13 -5.01 9.34 0.89
CA PHE A 13 -3.67 9.68 0.43
C PHE A 13 -3.68 10.78 -0.63
N LYS A 14 -2.56 11.49 -0.71
CA LYS A 14 -2.29 12.48 -1.72
C LYS A 14 -0.85 12.34 -2.20
N VAL A 15 -0.64 12.39 -3.50
CA VAL A 15 0.66 12.12 -4.11
C VAL A 15 1.31 13.45 -4.53
N VAL A 16 2.61 13.56 -4.27
CA VAL A 16 3.50 14.57 -4.83
C VAL A 16 4.76 13.89 -5.39
N HIS A 17 5.54 14.59 -6.16
CA HIS A 17 6.70 14.03 -6.86
C HIS A 17 7.98 14.80 -6.52
N ILE A 18 9.05 14.06 -6.24
CA ILE A 18 10.42 14.56 -6.19
C ILE A 18 11.09 14.19 -7.53
N PRO A 19 11.46 15.13 -8.37
CA PRO A 19 12.16 14.81 -9.60
C PRO A 19 13.61 14.38 -9.34
N ALA A 20 14.25 13.77 -10.32
CA ALA A 20 15.69 13.63 -10.30
C ALA A 20 16.36 15.01 -10.15
N GLY A 21 17.47 15.04 -9.43
CA GLY A 21 18.27 16.25 -9.24
C GLY A 21 19.14 16.59 -10.45
N GLU A 22 20.14 17.41 -10.22
CA GLU A 22 21.07 17.83 -11.26
C GLU A 22 21.75 16.62 -11.94
N ASN A 23 21.85 16.69 -13.27
CA ASN A 23 22.40 15.61 -14.12
C ASN A 23 21.66 14.26 -14.00
N GLY A 24 20.39 14.27 -13.60
CA GLY A 24 19.60 13.05 -13.44
C GLY A 24 19.97 12.20 -12.22
N ALA A 25 20.71 12.74 -11.26
CA ALA A 25 21.06 12.03 -10.02
C ALA A 25 19.84 11.94 -9.08
N PRO A 26 19.68 10.83 -8.33
CA PRO A 26 18.61 10.74 -7.34
C PRO A 26 18.89 11.69 -6.17
N GLN A 27 17.85 12.34 -5.66
CA GLN A 27 17.96 13.28 -4.52
C GLN A 27 17.89 12.59 -3.16
N LEU A 28 17.46 11.33 -3.13
CA LEU A 28 17.42 10.45 -1.96
C LEU A 28 18.08 9.11 -2.30
N ASN A 29 18.30 8.26 -1.31
CA ASN A 29 18.84 6.92 -1.56
C ASN A 29 17.83 6.08 -2.36
N ILE A 30 18.19 5.68 -3.59
CA ILE A 30 17.33 4.94 -4.51
C ILE A 30 17.06 3.50 -4.06
N ASP A 31 17.94 2.94 -3.24
CA ASP A 31 17.84 1.56 -2.72
C ASP A 31 17.07 1.48 -1.40
N ALA A 32 16.36 2.54 -1.02
CA ALA A 32 15.65 2.60 0.25
C ALA A 32 14.21 3.08 0.10
N LEU A 33 13.33 2.53 0.92
CA LEU A 33 12.01 3.10 1.19
C LEU A 33 12.19 4.24 2.21
N HIS A 34 11.73 5.43 1.86
CA HIS A 34 11.78 6.60 2.73
C HIS A 34 10.46 6.79 3.45
N ILE A 35 10.50 6.90 4.78
CA ILE A 35 9.30 7.11 5.60
C ILE A 35 9.57 8.22 6.60
N TRP A 36 8.67 9.21 6.66
CA TRP A 36 8.60 10.26 7.66
C TRP A 36 7.36 10.03 8.55
N PRO A 37 7.44 9.19 9.59
CA PRO A 37 6.30 8.88 10.44
C PRO A 37 5.98 10.05 11.38
N ARG A 38 4.67 10.32 11.57
CA ARG A 38 4.15 11.37 12.46
C ARG A 38 3.01 10.88 13.34
N ARG A 39 3.01 9.58 13.67
CA ARG A 39 1.98 8.83 14.39
C ARG A 39 0.69 8.65 13.57
N GLU A 40 -0.22 9.62 13.58
CA GLU A 40 -1.52 9.51 12.91
C GLU A 40 -1.44 9.69 11.38
N PHE A 41 -0.31 10.18 10.89
CA PHE A 41 -0.06 10.41 9.46
C PHE A 41 1.41 10.18 9.13
N MET A 42 1.72 10.04 7.85
CA MET A 42 3.09 9.84 7.39
C MET A 42 3.29 10.33 5.96
N LEU A 43 4.54 10.62 5.63
CA LEU A 43 5.01 10.78 4.27
C LEU A 43 5.84 9.56 3.90
N MET A 44 5.64 9.01 2.71
CA MET A 44 6.36 7.86 2.19
C MET A 44 6.89 8.15 0.79
N GLY A 45 8.15 7.88 0.53
CA GLY A 45 8.80 8.07 -0.77
C GLY A 45 9.32 6.76 -1.34
N LEU A 46 8.93 6.47 -2.57
CA LEU A 46 9.35 5.31 -3.36
C LEU A 46 10.13 5.78 -4.59
N ALA A 47 11.27 5.14 -4.84
CA ALA A 47 12.09 5.43 -6.01
C ALA A 47 11.38 5.05 -7.32
N ASN A 48 11.53 5.88 -8.32
CA ASN A 48 11.07 5.65 -9.69
C ASN A 48 12.25 5.28 -10.60
N THR A 49 11.95 4.75 -11.77
CA THR A 49 12.96 4.34 -12.76
C THR A 49 13.71 5.52 -13.40
N ASP A 50 13.21 6.74 -13.25
CA ASP A 50 13.82 7.98 -13.73
C ASP A 50 14.70 8.67 -12.68
N ASN A 51 15.05 8.00 -11.58
CA ASN A 51 15.75 8.53 -10.41
C ASN A 51 14.99 9.61 -9.63
N GLY A 52 13.72 9.84 -9.95
CA GLY A 52 12.79 10.60 -9.11
C GLY A 52 12.16 9.74 -8.03
N PHE A 53 11.23 10.32 -7.26
CA PHE A 53 10.48 9.61 -6.24
C PHE A 53 9.00 9.97 -6.29
N THR A 54 8.15 8.96 -6.23
CA THR A 54 6.73 9.14 -5.92
C THR A 54 6.62 9.25 -4.41
N VAL A 55 6.10 10.39 -3.95
CA VAL A 55 5.97 10.70 -2.53
C VAL A 55 4.50 10.82 -2.18
N THR A 56 4.07 10.06 -1.19
CA THR A 56 2.68 9.94 -0.80
C THR A 56 2.49 10.39 0.65
N VAL A 57 1.61 11.35 0.85
CA VAL A 57 1.08 11.71 2.16
C VAL A 57 -0.08 10.77 2.47
N PHE A 58 -0.01 10.05 3.57
CA PHE A 58 -1.12 9.28 4.14
C PHE A 58 -1.57 9.97 5.42
N ALA A 59 -2.83 10.38 5.47
CA ALA A 59 -3.37 11.07 6.63
C ALA A 59 -4.88 10.80 6.79
N PRO A 60 -5.45 10.97 8.01
CA PRO A 60 -6.89 10.93 8.19
C PRO A 60 -7.62 11.91 7.27
N PHE A 61 -8.89 11.66 6.98
CA PHE A 61 -9.73 12.64 6.27
C PHE A 61 -10.08 13.81 7.18
N ASP A 62 -10.46 13.53 8.43
CA ASP A 62 -10.85 14.51 9.44
C ASP A 62 -9.77 14.78 10.48
N GLY A 63 -10.02 15.79 11.35
CA GLY A 63 -9.15 16.15 12.45
C GLY A 63 -8.10 17.20 12.09
N GLU A 64 -7.19 17.48 13.02
CA GLU A 64 -6.15 18.52 12.87
C GLU A 64 -5.25 18.29 11.65
N TYR A 65 -5.02 17.01 11.27
CA TYR A 65 -4.14 16.60 10.17
C TYR A 65 -4.94 16.18 8.93
N GLY A 66 -6.25 16.44 8.93
CA GLY A 66 -7.20 15.89 7.98
C GLY A 66 -7.06 16.45 6.56
N LEU A 67 -7.00 15.54 5.58
CA LEU A 67 -6.90 15.88 4.16
C LEU A 67 -8.10 16.68 3.65
N ASP A 68 -9.25 16.57 4.33
CA ASP A 68 -10.46 17.33 3.97
C ASP A 68 -10.35 18.83 4.23
N HIS A 69 -9.40 19.24 5.05
CA HIS A 69 -9.12 20.65 5.34
C HIS A 69 -7.94 21.22 4.52
N LEU A 70 -7.24 20.38 3.77
CA LEU A 70 -6.02 20.74 3.02
C LEU A 70 -6.32 20.79 1.52
N LYS A 71 -7.17 21.74 1.10
CA LYS A 71 -7.72 21.78 -0.26
C LYS A 71 -6.86 22.55 -1.26
N THR A 72 -6.18 23.60 -0.82
CA THR A 72 -5.39 24.49 -1.69
C THR A 72 -3.89 24.18 -1.64
N GLY A 73 -3.14 24.62 -2.62
CA GLY A 73 -1.67 24.54 -2.62
C GLY A 73 -1.06 25.19 -1.38
N ALA A 74 -1.59 26.36 -0.97
CA ALA A 74 -1.15 27.04 0.25
C ALA A 74 -1.43 26.24 1.54
N ASP A 75 -2.51 25.44 1.58
CA ASP A 75 -2.76 24.53 2.70
C ASP A 75 -1.71 23.41 2.73
N GLY A 76 -1.40 22.85 1.59
CA GLY A 76 -0.35 21.85 1.43
C GLY A 76 1.01 22.38 1.87
N MET A 77 1.38 23.59 1.43
CA MET A 77 2.65 24.22 1.84
C MET A 77 2.72 24.38 3.34
N ARG A 78 1.69 24.96 4.00
CA ARG A 78 1.64 25.09 5.47
C ARG A 78 1.74 23.74 6.20
N TYR A 79 1.10 22.71 5.64
CA TYR A 79 1.17 21.37 6.19
C TYR A 79 2.61 20.81 6.13
N PHE A 80 3.29 20.96 5.01
CA PHE A 80 4.69 20.56 4.88
C PHE A 80 5.63 21.40 5.74
N GLU A 81 5.47 22.70 5.80
CA GLU A 81 6.26 23.58 6.68
C GLU A 81 6.17 23.15 8.16
N LYS A 82 5.01 22.72 8.59
CA LYS A 82 4.77 22.28 9.97
C LYS A 82 5.34 20.90 10.25
N TYR A 83 5.20 19.94 9.31
CA TYR A 83 5.43 18.53 9.61
C TYR A 83 6.54 17.86 8.79
N PHE A 84 6.87 18.37 7.60
CA PHE A 84 7.80 17.77 6.66
C PHE A 84 8.75 18.81 6.04
N LYS A 85 9.23 19.73 6.85
CA LYS A 85 10.05 20.86 6.39
C LYS A 85 11.29 20.42 5.61
N ASP A 86 11.88 19.30 5.96
CA ASP A 86 13.04 18.70 5.32
C ASP A 86 12.74 18.14 3.90
N ALA A 87 11.47 17.83 3.61
CA ALA A 87 11.06 17.36 2.29
C ALA A 87 10.78 18.52 1.29
N ILE A 88 10.48 19.74 1.78
CA ILE A 88 10.12 20.87 0.91
C ILE A 88 11.17 21.17 -0.18
N PRO A 89 12.47 21.24 0.14
CA PRO A 89 13.49 21.54 -0.87
C PRO A 89 13.58 20.49 -2.00
N LEU A 90 13.06 19.29 -1.76
CA LEU A 90 13.08 18.17 -2.71
C LEU A 90 11.87 18.19 -3.65
N ILE A 91 10.79 18.91 -3.30
CA ILE A 91 9.52 18.90 -4.03
C ILE A 91 9.31 20.26 -4.69
N PRO A 92 9.80 20.45 -5.92
CA PRO A 92 9.55 21.71 -6.64
C PRO A 92 8.04 21.84 -6.92
N ASN A 93 7.54 23.07 -6.92
CA ASN A 93 6.14 23.39 -7.18
C ASN A 93 5.16 22.62 -6.29
N LEU A 94 5.50 22.44 -5.00
CA LEU A 94 4.68 21.68 -4.04
C LEU A 94 3.22 22.18 -4.03
N GLU A 95 3.01 23.49 -4.04
CA GLU A 95 1.65 24.08 -4.04
C GLU A 95 0.85 23.67 -5.27
N GLU A 96 1.45 23.75 -6.46
CA GLU A 96 0.82 23.36 -7.71
C GLU A 96 0.50 21.86 -7.74
N GLN A 97 1.48 21.04 -7.34
CA GLN A 97 1.28 19.59 -7.26
C GLN A 97 0.17 19.22 -6.24
N TRP A 98 0.16 19.89 -5.10
CA TRP A 98 -0.85 19.67 -4.08
C TRP A 98 -2.25 19.99 -4.56
N GLU A 99 -2.42 21.10 -5.26
CA GLU A 99 -3.71 21.56 -5.78
C GLU A 99 -4.21 20.70 -6.95
N SER A 100 -3.32 20.31 -7.85
CA SER A 100 -3.68 19.55 -9.07
C SER A 100 -3.95 18.08 -8.82
N ASN A 101 -3.27 17.47 -7.83
CA ASN A 101 -3.42 16.04 -7.56
C ASN A 101 -4.63 15.75 -6.66
N PRO A 102 -5.43 14.72 -6.96
CA PRO A 102 -6.59 14.40 -6.14
C PRO A 102 -6.21 13.80 -4.79
N THR A 103 -7.08 13.99 -3.80
CA THR A 103 -7.08 13.18 -2.59
C THR A 103 -7.90 11.92 -2.87
N SER A 104 -7.36 10.75 -2.52
CA SER A 104 -7.99 9.46 -2.77
C SER A 104 -8.16 8.67 -1.48
N ALA A 105 -9.21 7.86 -1.43
CA ALA A 105 -9.47 6.94 -0.33
C ALA A 105 -8.72 5.62 -0.51
N LEU A 106 -8.54 4.90 0.58
CA LEU A 106 -7.97 3.56 0.62
C LEU A 106 -9.06 2.58 1.05
N ALA A 107 -9.21 1.50 0.29
CA ALA A 107 -10.20 0.47 0.57
C ALA A 107 -9.59 -0.92 0.49
N CYS A 108 -10.10 -1.83 1.33
CA CYS A 108 -9.86 -3.25 1.23
C CYS A 108 -11.11 -3.95 0.67
N ILE A 109 -10.90 -4.97 -0.14
CA ILE A 109 -11.97 -5.83 -0.65
C ILE A 109 -11.73 -7.25 -0.16
N ARG A 110 -12.82 -7.90 0.27
CA ARG A 110 -12.86 -9.33 0.54
C ARG A 110 -14.11 -9.90 -0.09
N CYS A 111 -13.99 -11.00 -0.77
CA CYS A 111 -15.13 -11.72 -1.30
C CYS A 111 -14.92 -13.23 -1.25
N GLU A 112 -16.01 -13.97 -1.39
CA GLU A 112 -16.05 -15.43 -1.37
C GLU A 112 -17.36 -15.91 -2.00
N PRO A 113 -17.31 -16.89 -2.89
CA PRO A 113 -16.14 -17.53 -3.52
C PRO A 113 -15.47 -16.61 -4.55
N TYR A 114 -14.26 -16.97 -5.03
CA TYR A 114 -13.60 -16.26 -6.12
C TYR A 114 -14.07 -16.71 -7.51
N HIS A 115 -15.14 -17.50 -7.59
CA HIS A 115 -15.73 -17.92 -8.84
C HIS A 115 -17.26 -17.87 -8.82
N TRP A 116 -17.86 -17.86 -10.00
CA TRP A 116 -19.29 -18.03 -10.21
C TRP A 116 -19.56 -18.96 -11.38
N GLY A 117 -20.27 -20.07 -11.10
CA GLY A 117 -20.48 -21.12 -12.10
C GLY A 117 -19.15 -21.75 -12.55
N THR A 118 -19.03 -21.97 -13.86
CA THR A 118 -17.87 -22.61 -14.47
C THR A 118 -17.09 -21.72 -15.44
N ASN A 119 -17.45 -20.42 -15.51
CA ASN A 119 -16.97 -19.53 -16.56
C ASN A 119 -16.64 -18.10 -16.08
N THR A 120 -16.70 -17.86 -14.78
CA THR A 120 -16.39 -16.54 -14.21
C THR A 120 -15.49 -16.72 -12.99
N MET A 121 -14.43 -15.93 -12.94
CA MET A 121 -13.45 -15.94 -11.86
C MET A 121 -13.05 -14.50 -11.51
N LEU A 122 -12.79 -14.26 -10.23
CA LEU A 122 -12.18 -13.05 -9.71
C LEU A 122 -10.70 -13.31 -9.43
N ILE A 123 -9.87 -12.31 -9.74
CA ILE A 123 -8.41 -12.38 -9.59
C ILE A 123 -7.87 -11.03 -9.14
N GLY A 124 -6.83 -11.03 -8.33
CA GLY A 124 -6.17 -9.82 -7.87
C GLY A 124 -7.10 -8.88 -7.10
N ASP A 125 -6.99 -7.59 -7.33
CA ASP A 125 -7.74 -6.56 -6.61
C ASP A 125 -9.26 -6.70 -6.71
N ALA A 126 -9.77 -7.33 -7.78
CA ALA A 126 -11.19 -7.64 -7.89
C ALA A 126 -11.67 -8.64 -6.81
N ALA A 127 -10.76 -9.49 -6.31
CA ALA A 127 -11.02 -10.51 -5.30
C ALA A 127 -10.61 -10.07 -3.89
N HIS A 128 -9.45 -9.40 -3.77
CA HIS A 128 -8.82 -9.10 -2.49
C HIS A 128 -7.97 -7.82 -2.54
N ALA A 129 -8.55 -6.68 -2.96
CA ALA A 129 -7.84 -5.41 -2.92
C ALA A 129 -7.29 -5.10 -1.53
N THR A 130 -6.04 -4.67 -1.47
CA THR A 130 -5.33 -4.36 -0.23
C THR A 130 -4.89 -2.90 -0.18
N VAL A 131 -4.70 -2.38 1.03
CA VAL A 131 -3.99 -1.10 1.20
C VAL A 131 -2.50 -1.27 0.88
N PRO A 132 -1.79 -0.25 0.37
CA PRO A 132 -0.47 -0.41 -0.26
C PRO A 132 0.70 -0.61 0.72
N PHE A 133 0.44 -0.67 2.02
CA PHE A 133 1.49 -0.58 3.06
C PHE A 133 2.36 -1.84 3.20
N TYR A 134 1.91 -2.99 2.72
CA TYR A 134 2.71 -4.21 2.69
C TYR A 134 3.46 -4.38 1.35
N GLY A 135 2.98 -3.69 0.28
CA GLY A 135 3.60 -3.73 -1.04
C GLY A 135 3.38 -5.04 -1.83
N GLU A 136 2.46 -5.89 -1.38
CA GLU A 136 2.29 -7.25 -1.91
C GLU A 136 1.04 -7.44 -2.78
N GLY A 137 0.29 -6.37 -3.08
CA GLY A 137 -0.93 -6.49 -3.90
C GLY A 137 -0.66 -7.07 -5.29
N MET A 138 0.36 -6.56 -5.98
CA MET A 138 0.77 -7.08 -7.29
C MET A 138 1.26 -8.53 -7.21
N ASN A 139 2.11 -8.85 -6.23
CA ASN A 139 2.62 -10.20 -6.03
C ASN A 139 1.49 -11.19 -5.73
N GLY A 140 0.53 -10.82 -4.88
CA GLY A 140 -0.67 -11.60 -4.59
C GLY A 140 -1.52 -11.86 -5.84
N SER A 141 -1.68 -10.84 -6.69
CA SER A 141 -2.41 -10.94 -7.95
C SER A 141 -1.71 -11.86 -8.98
N LEU A 142 -0.38 -11.77 -9.08
CA LEU A 142 0.41 -12.65 -9.95
C LEU A 142 0.42 -14.09 -9.42
N GLU A 143 0.40 -14.26 -8.11
CA GLU A 143 0.28 -15.58 -7.48
C GLU A 143 -1.08 -16.23 -7.78
N ASP A 144 -2.17 -15.44 -7.84
CA ASP A 144 -3.47 -15.93 -8.29
C ASP A 144 -3.40 -16.53 -9.71
N VAL A 145 -2.73 -15.81 -10.62
CA VAL A 145 -2.54 -16.27 -12.01
C VAL A 145 -1.72 -17.57 -12.03
N ARG A 146 -0.63 -17.63 -11.25
CA ARG A 146 0.23 -18.81 -11.19
C ARG A 146 -0.55 -20.03 -10.71
N VAL A 147 -1.27 -19.90 -9.59
CA VAL A 147 -2.08 -21.00 -9.04
C VAL A 147 -3.17 -21.44 -10.01
N PHE A 148 -3.84 -20.50 -10.66
CA PHE A 148 -4.87 -20.85 -11.66
C PHE A 148 -4.29 -21.65 -12.84
N LEU A 149 -3.14 -21.23 -13.38
CA LEU A 149 -2.48 -21.93 -14.49
C LEU A 149 -2.01 -23.33 -14.08
N GLU A 150 -1.45 -23.49 -12.88
CA GLU A 150 -1.05 -24.81 -12.37
C GLU A 150 -2.25 -25.75 -12.21
N LEU A 151 -3.39 -25.25 -11.75
CA LEU A 151 -4.62 -26.05 -11.66
C LEU A 151 -5.17 -26.44 -13.04
N LEU A 152 -5.03 -25.57 -14.05
CA LEU A 152 -5.38 -25.91 -15.44
C LEU A 152 -4.45 -26.99 -16.00
N ASP A 153 -3.16 -26.92 -15.73
CA ASP A 153 -2.19 -27.92 -16.18
C ASP A 153 -2.44 -29.29 -15.53
N GLU A 154 -2.85 -29.29 -14.24
CA GLU A 154 -3.11 -30.52 -13.48
C GLU A 154 -4.45 -31.19 -13.85
N HIS A 155 -5.52 -30.40 -14.01
CA HIS A 155 -6.88 -30.92 -14.16
C HIS A 155 -7.46 -30.78 -15.57
N GLY A 156 -6.80 -30.01 -16.44
CA GLY A 156 -7.28 -29.70 -17.79
C GLY A 156 -8.43 -28.70 -17.80
N ASP A 157 -8.74 -28.19 -18.98
CA ASP A 157 -9.81 -27.21 -19.22
C ASP A 157 -11.22 -27.84 -19.33
N SER A 158 -11.28 -29.17 -19.40
CA SER A 158 -12.55 -29.91 -19.49
C SER A 158 -13.35 -29.97 -18.20
N ASP A 159 -12.70 -29.76 -17.04
CA ASP A 159 -13.34 -29.71 -15.71
C ASP A 159 -13.11 -28.35 -15.00
N MET A 160 -13.48 -27.28 -15.68
CA MET A 160 -13.38 -25.92 -15.14
C MET A 160 -14.08 -25.74 -13.78
N LYS A 161 -15.13 -26.51 -13.54
CA LYS A 161 -15.81 -26.45 -12.24
C LYS A 161 -14.85 -26.81 -11.11
N LYS A 162 -14.17 -27.94 -11.25
CA LYS A 162 -13.20 -28.42 -10.25
C LYS A 162 -12.03 -27.46 -10.09
N VAL A 163 -11.48 -26.96 -11.20
CA VAL A 163 -10.38 -25.98 -11.20
C VAL A 163 -10.77 -24.74 -10.40
N LEU A 164 -11.94 -24.16 -10.63
CA LEU A 164 -12.38 -22.93 -9.97
C LEU A 164 -12.75 -23.15 -8.50
N GLU A 165 -13.29 -24.31 -8.14
CA GLU A 165 -13.56 -24.69 -6.75
C GLU A 165 -12.24 -24.79 -5.96
N ILE A 166 -11.24 -25.52 -6.46
CA ILE A 166 -9.92 -25.66 -5.81
C ILE A 166 -9.21 -24.30 -5.75
N TYR A 167 -9.24 -23.52 -6.83
CA TYR A 167 -8.70 -22.16 -6.83
C TYR A 167 -9.28 -21.31 -5.72
N THR A 168 -10.61 -21.31 -5.55
CA THR A 168 -11.27 -20.57 -4.48
C THR A 168 -10.82 -21.04 -3.10
N GLU A 169 -10.77 -22.37 -2.87
CA GLU A 169 -10.33 -22.94 -1.59
C GLU A 169 -8.90 -22.54 -1.23
N GLN A 170 -8.01 -22.45 -2.18
CA GLN A 170 -6.62 -22.08 -1.96
C GLN A 170 -6.43 -20.55 -1.82
N ARG A 171 -7.13 -19.75 -2.65
CA ARG A 171 -6.82 -18.33 -2.77
C ARG A 171 -7.61 -17.43 -1.82
N VAL A 172 -8.82 -17.79 -1.40
CA VAL A 172 -9.60 -17.01 -0.44
C VAL A 172 -8.87 -16.82 0.90
N PRO A 173 -8.34 -17.89 1.55
CA PRO A 173 -7.58 -17.71 2.78
C PRO A 173 -6.31 -16.87 2.57
N ALA A 174 -5.60 -17.07 1.46
CA ALA A 174 -4.38 -16.32 1.15
C ALA A 174 -4.67 -14.83 0.91
N GLY A 175 -5.69 -14.49 0.12
CA GLY A 175 -6.11 -13.11 -0.11
C GLY A 175 -6.57 -12.41 1.17
N ASN A 176 -7.35 -13.09 2.01
CA ASN A 176 -7.75 -12.55 3.31
C ASN A 176 -6.55 -12.28 4.23
N ALA A 177 -5.57 -13.21 4.28
CA ALA A 177 -4.34 -13.01 5.05
C ALA A 177 -3.53 -11.82 4.53
N LEU A 178 -3.47 -11.62 3.22
CA LEU A 178 -2.78 -10.49 2.60
C LEU A 178 -3.43 -9.15 2.99
N VAL A 179 -4.77 -9.08 2.99
CA VAL A 179 -5.52 -7.91 3.47
C VAL A 179 -5.23 -7.64 4.94
N ASP A 180 -5.25 -8.66 5.80
CA ASP A 180 -4.97 -8.51 7.24
C ASP A 180 -3.54 -8.00 7.49
N LEU A 181 -2.56 -8.57 6.78
CA LEU A 181 -1.16 -8.15 6.89
C LEU A 181 -0.95 -6.71 6.43
N SER A 182 -1.60 -6.28 5.34
CA SER A 182 -1.46 -4.89 4.86
C SER A 182 -2.09 -3.88 5.79
N LEU A 183 -3.24 -4.16 6.40
CA LEU A 183 -3.86 -3.33 7.43
C LEU A 183 -3.00 -3.26 8.70
N ARG A 184 -2.46 -4.40 9.13
CA ARG A 184 -1.56 -4.44 10.29
C ARG A 184 -0.28 -3.63 10.03
N ASN A 185 0.29 -3.75 8.84
CA ASN A 185 1.50 -3.02 8.48
C ASN A 185 1.24 -1.51 8.38
N PHE A 186 0.04 -1.09 7.97
CA PHE A 186 -0.37 0.31 8.02
C PHE A 186 -0.21 0.89 9.43
N ILE A 187 -0.75 0.21 10.45
CA ILE A 187 -0.64 0.63 11.83
C ILE A 187 0.83 0.63 12.30
N GLU A 188 1.60 -0.40 11.91
CA GLU A 188 3.02 -0.48 12.24
C GLU A 188 3.79 0.72 11.69
N MET A 189 3.64 1.00 10.40
CA MET A 189 4.38 2.08 9.71
C MET A 189 3.96 3.47 10.18
N ARG A 190 2.68 3.68 10.41
CA ARG A 190 2.12 4.97 10.80
C ARG A 190 2.42 5.30 12.26
N ASP A 191 2.14 4.38 13.16
CA ASP A 191 2.08 4.62 14.60
C ASP A 191 3.29 4.04 15.34
N LEU A 192 3.58 2.76 15.13
CA LEU A 192 4.49 2.00 15.98
C LEU A 192 5.96 2.33 15.71
N VAL A 193 6.33 2.63 14.48
CA VAL A 193 7.74 2.98 14.16
C VAL A 193 8.20 4.29 14.85
N ALA A 194 7.27 5.13 15.29
CA ALA A 194 7.57 6.33 16.08
C ALA A 194 7.71 6.03 17.60
N ASP A 195 7.37 4.82 18.06
CA ASP A 195 7.42 4.41 19.46
C ASP A 195 8.77 3.80 19.82
N GLN A 196 9.42 4.32 20.89
CA GLN A 196 10.74 3.86 21.30
C GLN A 196 10.76 2.42 21.80
N SER A 197 9.68 1.97 22.45
CA SER A 197 9.58 0.60 22.97
C SER A 197 9.44 -0.40 21.82
N PHE A 198 8.69 -0.05 20.80
CA PHE A 198 8.59 -0.82 19.56
C PHE A 198 9.94 -0.92 18.83
N GLN A 199 10.66 0.19 18.70
CA GLN A 199 11.98 0.19 18.08
C GLN A 199 12.99 -0.68 18.84
N LEU A 200 12.92 -0.66 20.19
CA LEU A 200 13.76 -1.54 21.02
C LEU A 200 13.39 -3.01 20.79
N ARG A 201 12.10 -3.34 20.77
CA ARG A 201 11.62 -4.71 20.48
C ARG A 201 12.13 -5.19 19.13
N LYS A 202 12.00 -4.39 18.07
CA LYS A 202 12.51 -4.74 16.72
C LYS A 202 14.02 -4.96 16.69
N LYS A 203 14.79 -4.18 17.47
CA LYS A 203 16.25 -4.41 17.60
C LYS A 203 16.55 -5.75 18.27
N ILE A 204 15.78 -6.13 19.28
CA ILE A 204 15.91 -7.41 19.97
C ILE A 204 15.55 -8.57 19.02
N GLU A 205 14.39 -8.47 18.34
CA GLU A 205 13.93 -9.46 17.35
C GLU A 205 14.99 -9.73 16.28
N ARG A 206 15.59 -8.67 15.70
CA ARG A 206 16.67 -8.79 14.70
C ARG A 206 17.90 -9.51 15.27
N LYS A 207 18.29 -9.22 16.51
CA LYS A 207 19.42 -9.92 17.16
C LYS A 207 19.11 -11.39 17.43
N VAL A 208 17.89 -11.71 17.87
CA VAL A 208 17.47 -13.10 18.07
C VAL A 208 17.49 -13.85 16.74
N GLN A 209 16.91 -13.28 15.69
CA GLN A 209 16.87 -13.89 14.35
C GLN A 209 18.29 -14.09 13.76
N ALA A 210 19.21 -13.15 13.98
CA ALA A 210 20.60 -13.30 13.53
C ALA A 210 21.35 -14.44 14.25
N ASN A 211 20.95 -14.76 15.48
CA ASN A 211 21.56 -15.84 16.28
C ASN A 211 20.82 -17.20 16.13
N HIS A 212 19.62 -17.18 15.56
CA HIS A 212 18.76 -18.36 15.34
C HIS A 212 18.12 -18.25 13.94
N PRO A 213 18.92 -18.42 12.85
CA PRO A 213 18.46 -18.33 11.46
C PRO A 213 17.48 -19.44 11.07
#